data_10619b8b1f42efcdc7b628f1236bc20a
#
_entry.id   10619b8b1f42efcdc7b628f1236bc20a
#
_cell.length_a   1.000
_cell.length_b   1.000
_cell.length_c   1.000
_cell.angle_alpha   90.00
_cell.angle_beta   90.00
_cell.angle_gamma   90.00
#
_symmetry.space_group_name_H-M   'P 1'
#
loop_
_entity.id
_entity.type
_entity.pdbx_description
1 polymer ?
#
loop_
_entity_poly.entity_id
_entity_poly.type
_entity_poly.pdbx_seq_one_letter_code
_entity_poly.pdbx_strand_id
1 'polypeptide(L)'
;METIAMMNPFVVGRYVSDKYFCDREGETSFLIKQIENGRNVALISPRRLGKTGLIQHLFHQESIEKNYHAFFVDIYATTSLTEFVYLLGKAIYDELKPKKTVWTERFFQIITSLRAGFKLDMVTGEPCFDIGLGDIQAPQTTLDEIFAYLETADKPCIVAIDEFQQIGGYEEKNVEALLRTKIQQCKQTMFIFSGSKRHLMRDRKSTRLNSSHA
;
A
#
# COMPACT_ATOMS: atom_id res chain seq x y z
N MET A 1 -41.96 15.52 11.67
CA MET A 1 -40.80 16.33 11.31
C MET A 1 -39.57 15.67 11.89
N GLU A 2 -38.90 14.84 11.09
CA GLU A 2 -37.63 14.26 11.50
C GLU A 2 -36.52 15.31 11.38
N THR A 3 -35.91 15.61 12.50
CA THR A 3 -34.76 16.51 12.55
C THR A 3 -33.59 15.76 11.91
N ILE A 4 -33.29 16.06 10.64
CA ILE A 4 -32.06 15.62 9.98
C ILE A 4 -30.92 16.28 10.75
N ALA A 5 -30.27 15.51 11.61
CA ALA A 5 -29.03 15.95 12.26
C ALA A 5 -28.03 16.27 11.12
N MET A 6 -27.71 17.54 10.96
CA MET A 6 -26.62 17.98 10.08
C MET A 6 -25.32 17.35 10.61
N MET A 7 -24.93 16.22 10.06
CA MET A 7 -23.60 15.67 10.32
C MET A 7 -22.58 16.66 9.80
N ASN A 8 -21.62 16.99 10.65
CA ASN A 8 -20.49 17.87 10.31
C ASN A 8 -19.80 17.36 9.03
N PRO A 9 -19.82 18.08 7.91
CA PRO A 9 -19.19 17.64 6.67
C PRO A 9 -17.65 17.66 6.73
N PHE A 10 -17.08 18.29 7.76
CA PHE A 10 -15.64 18.40 7.93
C PHE A 10 -15.10 17.24 8.78
N VAL A 11 -14.88 16.09 8.14
CA VAL A 11 -14.21 14.98 8.79
C VAL A 11 -12.70 15.14 8.62
N VAL A 12 -12.02 15.40 9.72
CA VAL A 12 -10.56 15.52 9.74
C VAL A 12 -9.95 14.15 10.04
N GLY A 13 -9.14 13.63 9.10
CA GLY A 13 -8.23 12.51 9.38
C GLY A 13 -8.60 11.14 8.85
N ARG A 14 -9.79 10.92 8.26
CA ARG A 14 -10.14 9.63 7.62
C ARG A 14 -11.03 9.84 6.40
N TYR A 15 -10.86 9.00 5.38
CA TYR A 15 -11.85 8.84 4.32
C TYR A 15 -13.14 8.26 4.94
N VAL A 16 -14.28 8.89 4.69
CA VAL A 16 -15.57 8.47 5.26
C VAL A 16 -16.46 7.85 4.18
N SER A 17 -16.64 8.51 3.07
CA SER A 17 -17.36 8.00 1.89
C SER A 17 -17.25 9.00 0.74
N ASP A 18 -17.66 8.60 -0.46
CA ASP A 18 -17.74 9.45 -1.66
C ASP A 18 -18.55 10.74 -1.42
N LYS A 19 -19.61 10.65 -0.64
CA LYS A 19 -20.49 11.80 -0.31
C LYS A 19 -19.75 12.94 0.40
N TYR A 20 -18.68 12.63 1.13
CA TYR A 20 -17.88 13.60 1.89
C TYR A 20 -16.53 13.91 1.26
N PHE A 21 -16.26 13.31 0.10
CA PHE A 21 -15.03 13.56 -0.65
C PHE A 21 -15.34 14.58 -1.76
N CYS A 22 -14.85 15.80 -1.61
CA CYS A 22 -15.15 16.91 -2.51
C CYS A 22 -13.97 17.25 -3.42
N ASP A 23 -14.28 17.70 -4.64
CA ASP A 23 -13.39 18.43 -5.56
C ASP A 23 -12.13 17.73 -6.09
N ARG A 24 -12.10 16.37 -6.19
CA ARG A 24 -10.95 15.64 -6.74
C ARG A 24 -11.32 14.60 -7.80
N GLU A 25 -12.41 14.83 -8.49
CA GLU A 25 -12.88 13.93 -9.56
C GLU A 25 -11.84 13.82 -10.69
N GLY A 26 -11.20 14.95 -11.02
CA GLY A 26 -10.16 15.00 -12.05
C GLY A 26 -8.92 14.17 -11.68
N GLU A 27 -8.43 14.31 -10.45
CA GLU A 27 -7.28 13.53 -9.97
C GLU A 27 -7.63 12.05 -9.83
N THR A 28 -8.83 11.73 -9.35
CA THR A 28 -9.30 10.34 -9.24
C THR A 28 -9.38 9.69 -10.62
N SER A 29 -10.00 10.35 -11.58
CA SER A 29 -10.10 9.87 -12.98
C SER A 29 -8.72 9.70 -13.62
N PHE A 30 -7.79 10.63 -13.34
CA PHE A 30 -6.42 10.52 -13.81
C PHE A 30 -5.71 9.29 -13.23
N LEU A 31 -5.85 9.04 -11.92
CA LEU A 31 -5.24 7.89 -11.25
C LEU A 31 -5.80 6.58 -11.80
N ILE A 32 -7.11 6.45 -11.96
CA ILE A 32 -7.75 5.27 -12.57
C ILE A 32 -7.12 5.01 -13.94
N LYS A 33 -7.05 6.02 -14.79
CA LYS A 33 -6.48 5.90 -16.13
C LYS A 33 -5.00 5.47 -16.12
N GLN A 34 -4.19 5.94 -15.15
CA GLN A 34 -2.80 5.49 -15.03
C GLN A 34 -2.72 4.02 -14.63
N ILE A 35 -3.53 3.59 -13.68
CA ILE A 35 -3.60 2.21 -13.21
C ILE A 35 -4.07 1.28 -14.32
N GLU A 36 -5.13 1.62 -15.05
CA GLU A 36 -5.63 0.85 -16.19
C GLU A 36 -4.58 0.70 -17.32
N ASN A 37 -3.66 1.67 -17.42
CA ASN A 37 -2.53 1.59 -18.36
C ASN A 37 -1.30 0.88 -17.76
N GLY A 38 -1.42 0.23 -16.60
CA GLY A 38 -0.31 -0.50 -15.96
C GLY A 38 0.83 0.41 -15.47
N ARG A 39 0.54 1.67 -15.12
CA ARG A 39 1.57 2.65 -14.75
C ARG A 39 1.64 2.88 -13.25
N ASN A 40 2.87 2.96 -12.74
CA ASN A 40 3.13 3.42 -11.39
C ASN A 40 2.95 4.95 -11.30
N VAL A 41 2.46 5.44 -10.15
CA VAL A 41 2.17 6.86 -9.94
C VAL A 41 2.87 7.38 -8.69
N ALA A 42 3.39 8.61 -8.76
CA ALA A 42 3.92 9.33 -7.61
C ALA A 42 3.05 10.55 -7.28
N LEU A 43 2.49 10.57 -6.08
CA LEU A 43 1.68 11.67 -5.53
C LEU A 43 2.54 12.54 -4.63
N ILE A 44 3.03 13.66 -5.18
CA ILE A 44 3.93 14.56 -4.48
C ILE A 44 3.23 15.89 -4.21
N SER A 45 2.90 16.15 -2.96
CA SER A 45 2.31 17.43 -2.56
C SER A 45 2.72 17.79 -1.13
N PRO A 46 2.53 19.05 -0.69
CA PRO A 46 2.70 19.40 0.72
C PRO A 46 1.88 18.51 1.66
N ARG A 47 2.29 18.45 2.92
CA ARG A 47 1.50 17.76 3.96
C ARG A 47 0.10 18.37 4.07
N ARG A 48 -0.87 17.57 4.52
CA ARG A 48 -2.28 17.95 4.75
C ARG A 48 -3.07 18.34 3.50
N LEU A 49 -2.60 18.01 2.30
CA LEU A 49 -3.37 18.18 1.05
C LEU A 49 -4.18 16.92 0.65
N GLY A 50 -4.51 16.06 1.61
CA GLY A 50 -5.44 14.96 1.40
C GLY A 50 -4.96 13.84 0.47
N LYS A 51 -3.64 13.60 0.33
CA LYS A 51 -3.10 12.49 -0.49
C LYS A 51 -3.64 11.13 -0.06
N THR A 52 -3.56 10.84 1.24
CA THR A 52 -4.08 9.61 1.83
C THR A 52 -5.58 9.45 1.56
N GLY A 53 -6.36 10.54 1.73
CA GLY A 53 -7.78 10.53 1.40
C GLY A 53 -8.06 10.25 -0.08
N LEU A 54 -7.27 10.80 -1.00
CA LEU A 54 -7.39 10.55 -2.43
C LEU A 54 -7.11 9.07 -2.78
N ILE A 55 -6.09 8.46 -2.16
CA ILE A 55 -5.77 7.04 -2.36
C ILE A 55 -6.91 6.17 -1.82
N GLN A 56 -7.43 6.47 -0.65
CA GLN A 56 -8.56 5.74 -0.07
C GLN A 56 -9.82 5.89 -0.92
N HIS A 57 -10.12 7.10 -1.40
CA HIS A 57 -11.23 7.32 -2.31
C HIS A 57 -11.07 6.54 -3.63
N LEU A 58 -9.87 6.53 -4.21
CA LEU A 58 -9.56 5.72 -5.39
C LEU A 58 -9.86 4.24 -5.16
N PHE A 59 -9.47 3.69 -4.01
CA PHE A 59 -9.67 2.28 -3.69
C PHE A 59 -11.14 1.89 -3.56
N HIS A 60 -12.01 2.83 -3.20
CA HIS A 60 -13.48 2.62 -3.13
C HIS A 60 -14.20 2.90 -4.46
N GLN A 61 -13.50 3.21 -5.54
CA GLN A 61 -14.14 3.31 -6.85
C GLN A 61 -14.53 1.92 -7.36
N GLU A 62 -15.76 1.78 -7.87
CA GLU A 62 -16.32 0.50 -8.32
C GLU A 62 -15.40 -0.22 -9.32
N SER A 63 -14.78 0.53 -10.25
CA SER A 63 -13.85 -0.02 -11.24
C SER A 63 -12.60 -0.63 -10.59
N ILE A 64 -12.14 -0.05 -9.48
CA ILE A 64 -10.96 -0.54 -8.74
C ILE A 64 -11.34 -1.72 -7.86
N GLU A 65 -12.39 -1.61 -7.04
CA GLU A 65 -12.83 -2.71 -6.16
C GLU A 65 -13.13 -4.00 -6.93
N LYS A 66 -13.76 -3.85 -8.11
CA LYS A 66 -14.15 -5.00 -8.93
C LYS A 66 -12.96 -5.68 -9.63
N ASN A 67 -11.99 -4.91 -10.10
CA ASN A 67 -10.97 -5.40 -11.04
C ASN A 67 -9.58 -5.55 -10.42
N TYR A 68 -9.32 -5.05 -9.21
CA TYR A 68 -8.01 -5.04 -8.59
C TYR A 68 -8.06 -5.54 -7.14
N HIS A 69 -6.91 -6.02 -6.66
CA HIS A 69 -6.63 -6.09 -5.23
C HIS A 69 -5.86 -4.84 -4.83
N ALA A 70 -6.37 -4.08 -3.86
CA ALA A 70 -5.78 -2.80 -3.47
C ALA A 70 -5.27 -2.87 -2.02
N PHE A 71 -3.99 -2.53 -1.81
CA PHE A 71 -3.32 -2.59 -0.52
C PHE A 71 -2.76 -1.21 -0.16
N PHE A 72 -3.08 -0.72 1.02
CA PHE A 72 -2.58 0.55 1.54
C PHE A 72 -1.59 0.32 2.68
N VAL A 73 -0.40 0.89 2.56
CA VAL A 73 0.69 0.77 3.53
C VAL A 73 1.18 2.17 3.92
N ASP A 74 0.97 2.56 5.16
CA ASP A 74 1.56 3.79 5.73
C ASP A 74 2.87 3.43 6.43
N ILE A 75 3.98 3.95 5.90
CA ILE A 75 5.32 3.68 6.44
C ILE A 75 5.90 4.84 7.24
N TYR A 76 5.06 5.78 7.67
CA TYR A 76 5.52 6.97 8.42
C TYR A 76 6.37 6.64 9.65
N ALA A 77 5.99 5.60 10.40
CA ALA A 77 6.66 5.21 11.64
C ALA A 77 7.81 4.20 11.45
N THR A 78 8.08 3.77 10.21
CA THR A 78 9.11 2.75 9.97
C THR A 78 10.51 3.34 9.90
N THR A 79 11.48 2.58 10.40
CA THR A 79 12.91 2.94 10.47
C THR A 79 13.82 1.91 9.79
N SER A 80 13.28 0.76 9.37
CA SER A 80 14.04 -0.36 8.81
C SER A 80 13.27 -1.10 7.70
N LEU A 81 14.02 -1.86 6.89
CA LEU A 81 13.43 -2.75 5.89
C LEU A 81 12.54 -3.81 6.54
N THR A 82 12.92 -4.31 7.71
CA THR A 82 12.13 -5.29 8.47
C THR A 82 10.74 -4.75 8.81
N GLU A 83 10.66 -3.52 9.32
CA GLU A 83 9.39 -2.87 9.64
C GLU A 83 8.54 -2.61 8.39
N PHE A 84 9.18 -2.19 7.29
CA PHE A 84 8.50 -2.02 6.01
C PHE A 84 7.86 -3.34 5.52
N VAL A 85 8.64 -4.42 5.51
CA VAL A 85 8.18 -5.75 5.07
C VAL A 85 7.05 -6.25 5.96
N TYR A 86 7.15 -6.02 7.27
CA TYR A 86 6.10 -6.32 8.22
C TYR A 86 4.79 -5.60 7.89
N LEU A 87 4.83 -4.28 7.71
CA LEU A 87 3.63 -3.48 7.40
C LEU A 87 3.03 -3.86 6.04
N LEU A 88 3.87 -4.14 5.03
CA LEU A 88 3.40 -4.59 3.73
C LEU A 88 2.68 -5.94 3.84
N GLY A 89 3.29 -6.92 4.52
CA GLY A 89 2.68 -8.23 4.75
C GLY A 89 1.36 -8.11 5.53
N LYS A 90 1.34 -7.26 6.57
CA LYS A 90 0.14 -6.98 7.36
C LYS A 90 -0.98 -6.37 6.52
N ALA A 91 -0.68 -5.39 5.69
CA ALA A 91 -1.69 -4.74 4.85
C ALA A 91 -2.31 -5.73 3.85
N ILE A 92 -1.49 -6.62 3.26
CA ILE A 92 -1.97 -7.68 2.38
C ILE A 92 -2.86 -8.66 3.17
N TYR A 93 -2.41 -9.09 4.35
CA TYR A 93 -3.16 -9.99 5.21
C TYR A 93 -4.54 -9.43 5.59
N ASP A 94 -4.58 -8.20 6.10
CA ASP A 94 -5.80 -7.55 6.57
C ASP A 94 -6.83 -7.41 5.43
N GLU A 95 -6.39 -7.13 4.21
CA GLU A 95 -7.25 -7.03 3.02
C GLU A 95 -7.74 -8.40 2.54
N LEU A 96 -6.94 -9.45 2.67
CA LEU A 96 -7.26 -10.78 2.16
C LEU A 96 -8.05 -11.64 3.16
N LYS A 97 -7.84 -11.44 4.46
CA LYS A 97 -8.48 -12.23 5.52
C LYS A 97 -9.99 -12.40 5.35
N PRO A 98 -10.78 -11.37 4.98
CA PRO A 98 -12.22 -11.54 4.76
C PRO A 98 -12.59 -12.35 3.53
N LYS A 99 -11.69 -12.48 2.54
CA LYS A 99 -12.03 -12.97 1.19
C LYS A 99 -11.97 -14.48 1.03
N LYS A 100 -11.30 -15.22 1.92
CA LYS A 100 -11.20 -16.70 1.98
C LYS A 100 -11.11 -17.37 0.58
N THR A 101 -10.20 -16.91 -0.26
CA THR A 101 -9.95 -17.49 -1.60
C THR A 101 -8.74 -18.42 -1.56
N VAL A 102 -8.57 -19.27 -2.59
CA VAL A 102 -7.37 -20.11 -2.78
C VAL A 102 -6.10 -19.25 -2.79
N TRP A 103 -6.17 -18.06 -3.36
CA TRP A 103 -5.07 -17.10 -3.36
C TRP A 103 -4.74 -16.61 -1.94
N THR A 104 -5.75 -16.33 -1.12
CA THR A 104 -5.59 -15.99 0.29
C THR A 104 -4.90 -17.11 1.08
N GLU A 105 -5.32 -18.35 0.89
CA GLU A 105 -4.71 -19.51 1.56
C GLU A 105 -3.23 -19.68 1.16
N ARG A 106 -2.92 -19.44 -0.12
CA ARG A 106 -1.53 -19.47 -0.60
C ARG A 106 -0.67 -18.38 0.03
N PHE A 107 -1.20 -17.18 0.22
CA PHE A 107 -0.50 -16.12 0.96
C PHE A 107 -0.15 -16.58 2.38
N PHE A 108 -1.11 -17.17 3.09
CA PHE A 108 -0.87 -17.65 4.44
C PHE A 108 0.20 -18.76 4.49
N GLN A 109 0.21 -19.66 3.51
CA GLN A 109 1.26 -20.68 3.41
C GLN A 109 2.66 -20.07 3.21
N ILE A 110 2.79 -19.08 2.33
CA ILE A 110 4.06 -18.39 2.06
C ILE A 110 4.54 -17.69 3.34
N ILE A 111 3.71 -16.87 3.95
CA ILE A 111 4.07 -16.13 5.16
C ILE A 111 4.37 -17.07 6.33
N THR A 112 3.62 -18.15 6.49
CA THR A 112 3.88 -19.16 7.53
C THR A 112 5.21 -19.88 7.29
N SER A 113 5.56 -20.20 6.02
CA SER A 113 6.81 -20.86 5.67
C SER A 113 8.05 -20.01 5.97
N LEU A 114 7.90 -18.69 5.91
CA LEU A 114 8.95 -17.72 6.18
C LEU A 114 9.21 -17.52 7.69
N ARG A 115 8.53 -18.29 8.56
CA ARG A 115 8.56 -18.13 10.02
C ARG A 115 8.33 -16.66 10.46
N ALA A 116 7.63 -15.91 9.65
CA ALA A 116 7.21 -14.59 10.02
C ALA A 116 6.06 -14.75 11.03
N GLY A 117 6.37 -14.84 12.31
CA GLY A 117 5.53 -14.64 13.51
C GLY A 117 4.03 -14.89 13.46
N PHE A 118 3.54 -15.83 12.63
CA PHE A 118 2.14 -16.23 12.67
C PHE A 118 1.90 -17.10 13.88
N LYS A 119 1.08 -16.61 14.77
CA LYS A 119 0.48 -17.42 15.83
C LYS A 119 -0.95 -17.74 15.43
N LEU A 120 -1.38 -18.93 15.80
CA LEU A 120 -2.80 -19.24 15.80
C LEU A 120 -3.41 -18.58 17.02
N ASP A 121 -4.49 -17.83 16.83
CA ASP A 121 -5.31 -17.40 17.94
C ASP A 121 -5.80 -18.63 18.69
N MET A 122 -5.42 -18.76 19.96
CA MET A 122 -5.75 -19.94 20.76
C MET A 122 -7.25 -20.09 21.03
N VAL A 123 -8.05 -19.04 20.80
CA VAL A 123 -9.49 -19.04 21.02
C VAL A 123 -10.25 -19.38 19.75
N THR A 124 -9.84 -18.83 18.61
CA THR A 124 -10.53 -19.00 17.32
C THR A 124 -9.90 -20.06 16.43
N GLY A 125 -8.66 -20.47 16.70
CA GLY A 125 -7.88 -21.36 15.82
C GLY A 125 -7.50 -20.71 14.47
N GLU A 126 -7.85 -19.43 14.28
CA GLU A 126 -7.52 -18.70 13.06
C GLU A 126 -6.10 -18.16 13.11
N PRO A 127 -5.40 -18.11 11.96
CA PRO A 127 -4.12 -17.43 11.89
C PRO A 127 -4.29 -15.96 12.29
N CYS A 128 -3.60 -15.53 13.32
CA CYS A 128 -3.51 -14.13 13.67
C CYS A 128 -2.12 -13.60 13.35
N PHE A 129 -2.08 -12.35 12.88
CA PHE A 129 -0.86 -11.66 12.56
C PHE A 129 -0.29 -11.05 13.85
N ASP A 130 0.27 -11.90 14.71
CA ASP A 130 0.95 -11.47 15.92
C ASP A 130 2.48 -11.59 15.69
N ILE A 131 2.97 -10.75 14.79
CA ILE A 131 4.41 -10.68 14.53
C ILE A 131 5.04 -9.72 15.54
N GLY A 132 5.92 -10.23 16.37
CA GLY A 132 6.96 -9.41 16.94
C GLY A 132 7.98 -9.05 15.83
N LEU A 133 8.42 -7.79 15.79
CA LEU A 133 9.42 -7.30 14.83
C LEU A 133 10.69 -8.17 14.76
N GLY A 134 10.98 -9.00 15.79
CA GLY A 134 12.11 -9.91 15.84
C GLY A 134 12.00 -11.21 15.02
N ASP A 135 10.82 -11.49 14.43
CA ASP A 135 10.58 -12.76 13.75
C ASP A 135 11.00 -12.77 12.28
N ILE A 136 11.16 -11.61 11.65
CA ILE A 136 11.61 -11.48 10.26
C ILE A 136 13.16 -11.51 10.22
N GLN A 137 13.74 -12.69 10.08
CA GLN A 137 15.20 -12.87 10.06
C GLN A 137 15.86 -12.51 8.73
N ALA A 138 15.11 -12.58 7.62
CA ALA A 138 15.59 -12.30 6.28
C ALA A 138 14.62 -11.38 5.50
N PRO A 139 14.59 -10.06 5.82
CA PRO A 139 13.57 -9.16 5.27
C PRO A 139 13.64 -9.04 3.74
N GLN A 140 14.81 -9.16 3.13
CA GLN A 140 14.94 -9.15 1.66
C GLN A 140 14.26 -10.37 1.04
N THR A 141 14.48 -11.57 1.59
CA THR A 141 13.86 -12.81 1.11
C THR A 141 12.35 -12.76 1.28
N THR A 142 11.89 -12.29 2.45
CA THR A 142 10.45 -12.12 2.70
C THR A 142 9.81 -11.12 1.72
N LEU A 143 10.50 -10.04 1.41
CA LEU A 143 10.06 -9.07 0.41
C LEU A 143 9.94 -9.70 -0.98
N ASP A 144 10.92 -10.54 -1.37
CA ASP A 144 10.91 -11.24 -2.64
C ASP A 144 9.70 -12.15 -2.77
N GLU A 145 9.40 -12.91 -1.74
CA GLU A 145 8.24 -13.80 -1.69
C GLU A 145 6.92 -13.02 -1.76
N ILE A 146 6.82 -11.88 -1.06
CA ILE A 146 5.63 -11.03 -1.14
C ILE A 146 5.44 -10.49 -2.56
N PHE A 147 6.50 -10.00 -3.22
CA PHE A 147 6.41 -9.50 -4.59
C PHE A 147 6.05 -10.63 -5.58
N ALA A 148 6.69 -11.79 -5.45
CA ALA A 148 6.37 -12.96 -6.27
C ALA A 148 4.90 -13.39 -6.09
N TYR A 149 4.39 -13.35 -4.86
CA TYR A 149 3.00 -13.64 -4.57
C TYR A 149 2.04 -12.66 -5.25
N LEU A 150 2.30 -11.34 -5.16
CA LEU A 150 1.48 -10.31 -5.80
C LEU A 150 1.38 -10.51 -7.32
N GLU A 151 2.46 -10.97 -7.96
CA GLU A 151 2.51 -11.27 -9.40
C GLU A 151 1.76 -12.55 -9.80
N THR A 152 1.33 -13.38 -8.84
CA THR A 152 0.53 -14.58 -9.08
C THR A 152 -0.94 -14.42 -8.72
N ALA A 153 -1.38 -13.20 -8.43
CA ALA A 153 -2.75 -12.90 -8.07
C ALA A 153 -3.75 -13.21 -9.21
N ASP A 154 -4.97 -13.53 -8.84
CA ASP A 154 -6.09 -13.74 -9.78
C ASP A 154 -6.57 -12.45 -10.44
N LYS A 155 -6.24 -11.29 -9.84
CA LYS A 155 -6.46 -9.94 -10.38
C LYS A 155 -5.20 -9.12 -10.23
N PRO A 156 -4.99 -8.09 -11.08
CA PRO A 156 -3.91 -7.14 -10.90
C PRO A 156 -3.96 -6.50 -9.50
N CYS A 157 -2.78 -6.20 -8.94
CA CYS A 157 -2.64 -5.61 -7.64
C CYS A 157 -2.29 -4.12 -7.71
N ILE A 158 -2.76 -3.35 -6.74
CA ILE A 158 -2.36 -1.97 -6.51
C ILE A 158 -1.78 -1.89 -5.09
N VAL A 159 -0.54 -1.45 -4.97
CA VAL A 159 0.11 -1.22 -3.67
C VAL A 159 0.37 0.27 -3.51
N ALA A 160 -0.36 0.93 -2.63
CA ALA A 160 -0.12 2.32 -2.28
C ALA A 160 0.76 2.40 -1.03
N ILE A 161 1.91 3.06 -1.17
CA ILE A 161 2.87 3.27 -0.09
C ILE A 161 2.84 4.76 0.27
N ASP A 162 2.27 5.06 1.43
CA ASP A 162 2.22 6.45 1.94
C ASP A 162 3.49 6.79 2.73
N GLU A 163 3.88 8.06 2.67
CA GLU A 163 5.10 8.62 3.26
C GLU A 163 6.39 7.91 2.77
N PHE A 164 6.44 7.56 1.47
CA PHE A 164 7.51 6.78 0.83
C PHE A 164 8.93 7.34 1.07
N GLN A 165 9.07 8.63 1.34
CA GLN A 165 10.37 9.24 1.65
C GLN A 165 11.01 8.68 2.94
N GLN A 166 10.27 7.98 3.80
CA GLN A 166 10.82 7.37 5.02
C GLN A 166 11.91 6.33 4.71
N ILE A 167 11.82 5.67 3.56
CA ILE A 167 12.82 4.67 3.13
C ILE A 167 14.24 5.26 3.06
N GLY A 168 14.35 6.55 2.72
CA GLY A 168 15.65 7.23 2.68
C GLY A 168 16.32 7.41 4.05
N GLY A 169 15.59 7.18 5.14
CA GLY A 169 16.08 7.23 6.52
C GLY A 169 16.37 5.87 7.15
N TYR A 170 16.19 4.77 6.43
CA TYR A 170 16.41 3.43 6.98
C TYR A 170 17.90 3.19 7.26
N GLU A 171 18.16 2.35 8.27
CA GLU A 171 19.52 1.97 8.67
C GLU A 171 20.22 1.16 7.57
N GLU A 172 19.45 0.33 6.86
CA GLU A 172 19.98 -0.48 5.76
C GLU A 172 20.22 0.38 4.52
N LYS A 173 21.43 0.27 3.98
CA LYS A 173 21.82 0.97 2.76
C LYS A 173 21.14 0.35 1.53
N ASN A 174 20.80 1.20 0.55
CA ASN A 174 20.30 0.80 -0.77
C ASN A 174 18.88 0.19 -0.79
N VAL A 175 18.05 0.36 0.25
CA VAL A 175 16.67 -0.13 0.27
C VAL A 175 15.85 0.46 -0.88
N GLU A 176 16.02 1.76 -1.18
CA GLU A 176 15.36 2.40 -2.32
C GLU A 176 15.74 1.74 -3.65
N ALA A 177 17.03 1.44 -3.86
CA ALA A 177 17.49 0.78 -5.06
C ALA A 177 16.97 -0.66 -5.17
N LEU A 178 16.93 -1.39 -4.06
CA LEU A 178 16.33 -2.71 -3.97
C LEU A 178 14.86 -2.69 -4.37
N LEU A 179 14.06 -1.83 -3.76
CA LEU A 179 12.63 -1.69 -4.07
C LEU A 179 12.41 -1.29 -5.53
N ARG A 180 13.19 -0.33 -6.04
CA ARG A 180 13.12 0.07 -7.44
C ARG A 180 13.32 -1.10 -8.40
N THR A 181 14.35 -1.91 -8.16
CA THR A 181 14.65 -3.08 -8.99
C THR A 181 13.48 -4.06 -9.01
N LYS A 182 12.89 -4.35 -7.84
CA LYS A 182 11.75 -5.25 -7.73
C LYS A 182 10.49 -4.68 -8.40
N ILE A 183 10.17 -3.44 -8.14
CA ILE A 183 9.01 -2.75 -8.73
C ILE A 183 9.09 -2.73 -10.27
N GLN A 184 10.28 -2.55 -10.83
CA GLN A 184 10.48 -2.59 -12.28
C GLN A 184 10.25 -3.98 -12.91
N GLN A 185 10.33 -5.04 -12.12
CA GLN A 185 10.08 -6.42 -12.55
C GLN A 185 8.60 -6.79 -12.50
N CYS A 186 7.78 -6.04 -11.75
CA CYS A 186 6.34 -6.28 -11.63
C CYS A 186 5.61 -5.97 -12.95
N LYS A 187 4.72 -6.87 -13.34
CA LYS A 187 3.89 -6.76 -14.56
C LYS A 187 2.41 -6.64 -14.24
N GLN A 188 1.97 -7.26 -13.14
CA GLN A 188 0.58 -7.26 -12.70
C GLN A 188 0.34 -6.38 -11.46
N THR A 189 1.40 -5.83 -10.87
CA THR A 189 1.31 -4.98 -9.67
C THR A 189 1.70 -3.56 -10.00
N MET A 190 0.80 -2.62 -9.79
CA MET A 190 1.01 -1.18 -9.91
C MET A 190 1.25 -0.57 -8.53
N PHE A 191 2.10 0.45 -8.49
CA PHE A 191 2.47 1.12 -7.26
C PHE A 191 2.05 2.59 -7.28
N ILE A 192 1.50 3.05 -6.15
CA ILE A 192 1.24 4.47 -5.88
C ILE A 192 2.16 4.88 -4.74
N PHE A 193 3.07 5.80 -5.01
CA PHE A 193 3.97 6.35 -4.00
C PHE A 193 3.44 7.71 -3.56
N SER A 194 3.12 7.87 -2.30
CA SER A 194 2.72 9.13 -1.72
C SER A 194 3.83 9.70 -0.84
N GLY A 195 4.06 11.01 -0.95
CA GLY A 195 5.10 11.64 -0.15
C GLY A 195 5.05 13.16 -0.15
N SER A 196 5.80 13.79 0.78
CA SER A 196 5.88 15.23 0.87
C SER A 196 7.05 15.79 0.05
N LYS A 197 6.85 16.99 -0.55
CA LYS A 197 7.84 17.66 -1.43
C LYS A 197 9.25 17.82 -0.86
N ARG A 198 9.43 17.82 0.46
CA ARG A 198 10.71 18.22 1.07
C ARG A 198 11.85 17.20 0.88
N HIS A 199 11.56 15.93 0.69
CA HIS A 199 12.58 14.87 0.61
C HIS A 199 12.79 14.31 -0.79
N LEU A 200 11.76 14.27 -1.64
CA LEU A 200 11.87 13.75 -3.01
C LEU A 200 12.66 14.66 -3.98
N MET A 201 12.96 15.88 -3.57
CA MET A 201 13.75 16.82 -4.39
C MET A 201 15.28 16.73 -4.19
N ARG A 202 15.77 15.95 -3.22
CA ARG A 202 17.21 15.87 -2.96
C ARG A 202 18.00 15.07 -4.00
N ASP A 203 17.35 14.16 -4.73
CA ASP A 203 18.02 13.29 -5.70
C ASP A 203 17.66 13.57 -7.18
N ARG A 204 17.55 14.85 -7.56
CA ARG A 204 17.27 15.24 -8.96
C ARG A 204 18.35 14.86 -9.97
N LYS A 205 19.44 14.21 -9.59
CA LYS A 205 20.53 13.90 -10.54
C LYS A 205 20.53 12.52 -11.16
N SER A 206 19.66 11.57 -10.78
CA SER A 206 19.81 10.21 -11.32
C SER A 206 18.56 9.38 -11.60
N THR A 207 17.33 9.89 -11.64
CA THR A 207 16.23 8.95 -11.90
C THR A 207 15.10 9.52 -12.73
N ARG A 208 15.06 9.16 -14.00
CA ARG A 208 13.79 9.12 -14.78
C ARG A 208 13.02 7.86 -14.37
N LEU A 209 12.24 7.94 -13.31
CA LEU A 209 11.02 7.15 -13.23
C LEU A 209 10.07 7.75 -14.27
N ASN A 210 9.39 6.92 -15.06
CA ASN A 210 8.27 7.37 -15.88
C ASN A 210 7.13 7.80 -14.92
N SER A 211 7.27 8.98 -14.36
CA SER A 211 6.32 9.56 -13.41
C SER A 211 5.50 10.59 -14.15
N SER A 212 4.22 10.30 -14.33
CA SER A 212 3.23 11.31 -14.60
C SER A 212 3.03 12.10 -13.30
N HIS A 213 3.36 13.38 -13.30
CA HIS A 213 3.10 14.28 -12.18
C HIS A 213 1.63 14.73 -12.24
N ALA A 214 0.90 14.50 -11.18
CA ALA A 214 -0.42 15.07 -10.94
C ALA A 214 -0.34 16.10 -9.81
#